data_38f0bde56e8d8347cb317bdb603d5f1e
#
_entry.id   38f0bde56e8d8347cb317bdb603d5f1e
#
_cell.length_a   1.000
_cell.length_b   1.000
_cell.length_c   1.000
_cell.angle_alpha   90.00
_cell.angle_beta   90.00
_cell.angle_gamma   90.00
#
_symmetry.space_group_name_H-M   'P 1'
#
loop_
_entity.id
_entity.type
_entity.pdbx_description
1 polymer ?
#
loop_
_entity_poly.entity_id
_entity_poly.type
_entity_poly.pdbx_seq_one_letter_code
_entity_poly.pdbx_strand_id
1 'polypeptide(L)'
;MPKRTAALIEQADALYRAASECHRQHTRYSRLVERGASEDEQRSALEMAFICDDALGGAIDGYEKAAENGAGEGDWWHKGNRLWHASREYIRRHSSCDGMAKRLGRQSPNRLAELAMAFDLEASALLQLRMAADSYRAVRPEAE
;
A
#
# COMPACT_ATOMS: atom_id res chain seq x y z
N MET A 1 17.18 4.16 -24.24
CA MET A 1 15.80 4.26 -23.72
C MET A 1 15.41 5.73 -23.59
N PRO A 2 14.22 6.13 -24.01
CA PRO A 2 13.79 7.51 -23.84
C PRO A 2 13.78 7.93 -22.36
N LYS A 3 14.13 9.17 -22.09
CA LYS A 3 14.18 9.70 -20.70
C LYS A 3 12.85 9.56 -19.98
N ARG A 4 11.72 9.73 -20.67
CA ARG A 4 10.38 9.59 -20.10
C ARG A 4 10.09 8.16 -19.63
N THR A 5 10.52 7.18 -20.40
CA THR A 5 10.37 5.77 -20.04
C THR A 5 11.25 5.41 -18.84
N ALA A 6 12.49 5.91 -18.81
CA ALA A 6 13.40 5.71 -17.68
C ALA A 6 12.81 6.28 -16.37
N ALA A 7 12.25 7.49 -16.44
CA ALA A 7 11.60 8.12 -15.28
C ALA A 7 10.39 7.31 -14.80
N LEU A 8 9.60 6.78 -15.73
CA LEU A 8 8.42 5.96 -15.40
C LEU A 8 8.82 4.64 -14.73
N ILE A 9 9.87 3.97 -15.23
CA ILE A 9 10.41 2.75 -14.62
C ILE A 9 10.92 3.04 -13.22
N GLU A 10 11.64 4.15 -13.03
CA GLU A 10 12.15 4.55 -11.72
C GLU A 10 11.01 4.76 -10.72
N GLN A 11 9.93 5.43 -11.14
CA GLN A 11 8.77 5.66 -10.29
C GLN A 11 7.97 4.37 -10.04
N ALA A 12 7.88 3.49 -11.01
CA ALA A 12 7.27 2.17 -10.82
C ALA A 12 8.05 1.34 -9.80
N ASP A 13 9.38 1.36 -9.86
CA ASP A 13 10.25 0.69 -8.88
C ASP A 13 10.11 1.33 -7.48
N ALA A 14 10.01 2.65 -7.40
CA ALA A 14 9.77 3.35 -6.13
C ALA A 14 8.43 2.92 -5.52
N LEU A 15 7.40 2.83 -6.35
CA LEU A 15 6.07 2.36 -5.93
C LEU A 15 6.14 0.92 -5.44
N TYR A 16 6.84 0.04 -6.14
CA TYR A 16 7.04 -1.35 -5.73
C TYR A 16 7.72 -1.43 -4.36
N ARG A 17 8.80 -0.68 -4.15
CA ARG A 17 9.53 -0.68 -2.88
C ARG A 17 8.66 -0.17 -1.73
N ALA A 18 7.91 0.91 -1.97
CA ALA A 18 7.01 1.47 -0.96
C ALA A 18 5.87 0.50 -0.61
N ALA A 19 5.27 -0.14 -1.61
CA ALA A 19 4.20 -1.11 -1.41
C ALA A 19 4.69 -2.35 -0.64
N SER A 20 5.86 -2.86 -0.99
CA SER A 20 6.46 -4.03 -0.32
C SER A 20 6.78 -3.72 1.13
N GLU A 21 7.34 -2.55 1.41
CA GLU A 21 7.67 -2.12 2.77
C GLU A 21 6.41 -1.91 3.60
N CYS A 22 5.39 -1.31 3.01
CA CYS A 22 4.09 -1.09 3.65
C CYS A 22 3.50 -2.44 4.09
N HIS A 23 3.44 -3.41 3.20
CA HIS A 23 2.95 -4.75 3.52
C HIS A 23 3.78 -5.39 4.64
N ARG A 24 5.11 -5.29 4.56
CA ARG A 24 6.01 -5.87 5.55
C ARG A 24 5.78 -5.28 6.95
N GLN A 25 5.65 -3.96 7.07
CA GLN A 25 5.46 -3.31 8.35
C GLN A 25 4.08 -3.60 8.96
N HIS A 26 3.03 -3.64 8.15
CA HIS A 26 1.70 -4.03 8.63
C HIS A 26 1.66 -5.50 9.07
N THR A 27 2.34 -6.38 8.35
CA THR A 27 2.46 -7.79 8.74
C THR A 27 3.22 -7.94 10.05
N ARG A 28 4.29 -7.18 10.23
CA ARG A 28 5.06 -7.16 11.49
C ARG A 28 4.17 -6.73 12.66
N TYR A 29 3.43 -5.66 12.49
CA TYR A 29 2.48 -5.19 13.51
C TYR A 29 1.47 -6.29 13.88
N SER A 30 0.83 -6.89 12.88
CA SER A 30 -0.15 -7.96 13.10
C SER A 30 0.44 -9.16 13.88
N ARG A 31 1.66 -9.56 13.55
CA ARG A 31 2.36 -10.63 14.25
C ARG A 31 2.67 -10.29 15.70
N LEU A 32 3.04 -9.05 15.98
CA LEU A 32 3.28 -8.58 17.34
C LEU A 32 2.01 -8.61 18.18
N VAL A 33 0.89 -8.20 17.59
CA VAL A 33 -0.43 -8.26 18.26
C VAL A 33 -0.81 -9.72 18.56
N GLU A 34 -0.71 -10.60 17.58
CA GLU A 34 -1.04 -12.03 17.73
C GLU A 34 -0.18 -12.71 18.79
N ARG A 35 1.10 -12.34 18.88
CA ARG A 35 2.05 -12.90 19.83
C ARG A 35 1.89 -12.31 21.23
N GLY A 36 1.09 -11.28 21.41
CA GLY A 36 0.90 -10.61 22.70
C GLY A 36 2.13 -9.81 23.14
N ALA A 37 2.85 -9.21 22.19
CA ALA A 37 3.97 -8.32 22.48
C ALA A 37 3.54 -7.14 23.35
N SER A 38 4.49 -6.45 23.99
CA SER A 38 4.19 -5.30 24.84
C SER A 38 3.50 -4.19 24.07
N GLU A 39 2.74 -3.35 24.78
CA GLU A 39 2.08 -2.19 24.16
C GLU A 39 3.07 -1.26 23.48
N ASP A 40 4.25 -1.06 24.07
CA ASP A 40 5.31 -0.22 23.48
C ASP A 40 5.82 -0.79 22.16
N GLU A 41 6.04 -2.10 22.09
CA GLU A 41 6.45 -2.77 20.86
C GLU A 41 5.37 -2.65 19.78
N GLN A 42 4.11 -2.88 20.15
CA GLN A 42 2.98 -2.77 19.24
C GLN A 42 2.81 -1.34 18.71
N ARG A 43 2.92 -0.35 19.60
CA ARG A 43 2.82 1.06 19.21
C ARG A 43 3.93 1.46 18.25
N SER A 44 5.17 1.08 18.55
CA SER A 44 6.32 1.37 17.70
C SER A 44 6.15 0.76 16.30
N ALA A 45 5.68 -0.48 16.22
CA ALA A 45 5.43 -1.16 14.94
C ALA A 45 4.30 -0.49 14.16
N LEU A 46 3.22 -0.05 14.84
CA LEU A 46 2.12 0.65 14.20
C LEU A 46 2.55 2.02 13.64
N GLU A 47 3.37 2.75 14.39
CA GLU A 47 3.93 4.03 13.93
C GLU A 47 4.77 3.83 12.65
N MET A 48 5.59 2.78 12.60
CA MET A 48 6.37 2.44 11.40
C MET A 48 5.46 2.09 10.23
N ALA A 49 4.39 1.34 10.48
CA ALA A 49 3.42 1.00 9.43
C ALA A 49 2.77 2.27 8.86
N PHE A 50 2.39 3.23 9.71
CA PHE A 50 1.79 4.49 9.25
C PHE A 50 2.79 5.36 8.47
N ILE A 51 4.05 5.37 8.87
CA ILE A 51 5.12 6.06 8.10
C ILE A 51 5.23 5.44 6.71
N CYS A 52 5.15 4.11 6.61
CA CYS A 52 5.18 3.42 5.33
C CYS A 52 3.93 3.70 4.48
N ASP A 53 2.76 3.87 5.10
CA ASP A 53 1.54 4.27 4.39
C ASP A 53 1.70 5.66 3.77
N ASP A 54 2.28 6.61 4.50
CA ASP A 54 2.55 7.96 3.99
C ASP A 54 3.57 7.91 2.83
N ALA A 55 4.61 7.10 2.97
CA ALA A 55 5.60 6.92 1.91
C ALA A 55 4.97 6.31 0.64
N LEU A 56 4.03 5.37 0.81
CA LEU A 56 3.29 4.78 -0.31
C LEU A 56 2.46 5.87 -1.02
N GLY A 57 1.79 6.73 -0.27
CA GLY A 57 1.04 7.87 -0.84
C GLY A 57 1.94 8.75 -1.71
N GLY A 58 3.14 9.08 -1.24
CA GLY A 58 4.11 9.85 -2.01
C GLY A 58 4.58 9.12 -3.27
N ALA A 59 4.78 7.82 -3.18
CA ALA A 59 5.18 6.99 -4.33
C ALA A 59 4.07 6.89 -5.39
N ILE A 60 2.80 6.85 -4.96
CA ILE A 60 1.64 6.90 -5.86
C ILE A 60 1.67 8.21 -6.65
N ASP A 61 1.85 9.33 -5.98
CA ASP A 61 1.90 10.66 -6.63
C ASP A 61 3.05 10.76 -7.63
N GLY A 62 4.22 10.24 -7.28
CA GLY A 62 5.38 10.22 -8.18
C GLY A 62 5.14 9.40 -9.43
N TYR A 63 4.52 8.23 -9.28
CA TYR A 63 4.16 7.39 -10.41
C TYR A 63 3.13 8.06 -11.32
N GLU A 64 2.10 8.67 -10.76
CA GLU A 64 1.07 9.38 -11.51
C GLU A 64 1.65 10.53 -12.35
N LYS A 65 2.56 11.32 -11.76
CA LYS A 65 3.24 12.40 -12.49
C LYS A 65 4.09 11.88 -13.64
N ALA A 66 4.82 10.80 -13.42
CA ALA A 66 5.63 10.19 -14.48
C ALA A 66 4.75 9.63 -15.60
N ALA A 67 3.60 9.04 -15.26
CA ALA A 67 2.66 8.48 -16.22
C ALA A 67 1.96 9.57 -17.07
N GLU A 68 1.77 10.77 -16.53
CA GLU A 68 1.23 11.92 -17.31
C GLU A 68 2.12 12.29 -18.49
N ASN A 69 3.43 12.11 -18.35
CA ASN A 69 4.42 12.51 -19.34
C ASN A 69 4.75 11.41 -20.36
N GLY A 70 4.12 10.24 -20.26
CA GLY A 70 4.32 9.16 -21.22
C GLY A 70 3.76 7.84 -20.72
N ALA A 71 3.45 6.97 -21.65
CA ALA A 71 3.02 5.60 -21.37
C ALA A 71 4.17 4.63 -21.58
N GLY A 72 4.16 3.53 -20.85
CA GLY A 72 5.06 2.42 -21.09
C GLY A 72 4.42 1.38 -21.98
N GLU A 73 5.13 0.31 -22.24
CA GLU A 73 4.68 -0.81 -23.05
C GLU A 73 5.07 -2.13 -22.38
N GLY A 74 4.30 -3.18 -22.67
CA GLY A 74 4.63 -4.53 -22.26
C GLY A 74 4.19 -4.88 -20.84
N ASP A 75 4.64 -6.02 -20.37
CA ASP A 75 4.18 -6.61 -19.11
C ASP A 75 4.49 -5.73 -17.90
N TRP A 76 5.68 -5.14 -17.85
CA TRP A 76 6.05 -4.29 -16.72
C TRP A 76 5.12 -3.08 -16.56
N TRP A 77 4.67 -2.50 -17.69
CA TRP A 77 3.74 -1.38 -17.69
C TRP A 77 2.36 -1.80 -17.17
N HIS A 78 1.85 -2.93 -17.66
CA HIS A 78 0.56 -3.45 -17.22
C HIS A 78 0.58 -3.85 -15.74
N LYS A 79 1.66 -4.51 -15.32
CA LYS A 79 1.81 -4.91 -13.91
C LYS A 79 2.06 -3.70 -13.00
N GLY A 80 2.78 -2.70 -13.48
CA GLY A 80 2.98 -1.42 -12.79
C GLY A 80 1.67 -0.70 -12.57
N ASN A 81 0.80 -0.66 -13.58
CA ASN A 81 -0.53 -0.06 -13.44
C ASN A 81 -1.42 -0.83 -12.46
N ARG A 82 -1.35 -2.16 -12.44
CA ARG A 82 -2.06 -2.96 -11.45
C ARG A 82 -1.56 -2.66 -10.04
N LEU A 83 -0.25 -2.51 -9.87
CA LEU A 83 0.35 -2.12 -8.60
C LEU A 83 -0.13 -0.75 -8.16
N TRP A 84 -0.20 0.21 -9.08
CA TRP A 84 -0.73 1.55 -8.82
C TRP A 84 -2.19 1.48 -8.35
N HIS A 85 -3.05 0.72 -9.05
CA HIS A 85 -4.45 0.55 -8.65
C HIS A 85 -4.58 -0.10 -7.27
N ALA A 86 -3.81 -1.15 -7.01
CA ALA A 86 -3.83 -1.84 -5.71
C ALA A 86 -3.35 -0.91 -4.59
N SER A 87 -2.34 -0.09 -4.86
CA SER A 87 -1.80 0.88 -3.90
C SER A 87 -2.83 1.94 -3.55
N ARG A 88 -3.51 2.51 -4.54
CA ARG A 88 -4.57 3.50 -4.34
C ARG A 88 -5.74 2.90 -3.56
N GLU A 89 -6.16 1.69 -3.91
CA GLU A 89 -7.25 1.00 -3.22
C GLU A 89 -6.90 0.76 -1.76
N TYR A 90 -5.67 0.31 -1.47
CA TYR A 90 -5.23 0.11 -0.09
C TYR A 90 -5.27 1.42 0.70
N ILE A 91 -4.70 2.50 0.16
CA ILE A 91 -4.69 3.82 0.84
C ILE A 91 -6.12 4.32 1.07
N ARG A 92 -7.00 4.15 0.09
CA ARG A 92 -8.41 4.53 0.22
C ARG A 92 -9.10 3.75 1.35
N ARG A 93 -8.88 2.43 1.42
CA ARG A 93 -9.46 1.59 2.46
C ARG A 93 -8.90 1.92 3.84
N HIS A 94 -7.57 2.15 3.91
CA HIS A 94 -6.92 2.55 5.15
C HIS A 94 -7.47 3.88 5.67
N SER A 95 -7.59 4.89 4.82
CA SER A 95 -8.13 6.20 5.19
C SER A 95 -9.59 6.10 5.63
N SER A 96 -10.38 5.26 4.98
CA SER A 96 -11.78 5.02 5.34
C SER A 96 -11.88 4.38 6.73
N CYS A 97 -11.08 3.36 7.02
CA CYS A 97 -11.03 2.71 8.33
C CYS A 97 -10.63 3.69 9.43
N ASP A 98 -9.58 4.47 9.20
CA ASP A 98 -9.09 5.44 10.16
C ASP A 98 -10.15 6.51 10.45
N GLY A 99 -10.81 7.03 9.42
CA GLY A 99 -11.89 7.99 9.55
C GLY A 99 -13.08 7.43 10.30
N MET A 100 -13.49 6.19 10.03
CA MET A 100 -14.58 5.52 10.72
C MET A 100 -14.24 5.29 12.18
N ALA A 101 -13.04 4.79 12.48
CA ALA A 101 -12.59 4.54 13.85
C ALA A 101 -12.61 5.83 14.69
N LYS A 102 -12.18 6.95 14.12
CA LYS A 102 -12.18 8.25 14.79
C LYS A 102 -13.57 8.79 15.04
N ARG A 103 -14.51 8.58 14.11
CA ARG A 103 -15.88 9.10 14.21
C ARG A 103 -16.78 8.27 15.09
N LEU A 104 -16.58 6.94 15.13
CA LEU A 104 -17.52 6.04 15.78
C LEU A 104 -17.44 6.07 17.29
N GLY A 105 -16.25 6.22 17.88
CA GLY A 105 -16.11 6.27 19.34
C GLY A 105 -16.84 5.10 20.02
N ARG A 106 -17.69 5.42 21.01
CA ARG A 106 -18.54 4.43 21.72
C ARG A 106 -19.85 4.26 20.96
N GLN A 107 -20.01 3.19 20.21
CA GLN A 107 -21.07 3.08 19.25
C GLN A 107 -21.95 1.85 19.40
N SER A 108 -23.09 1.87 18.71
CA SER A 108 -24.04 0.76 18.63
C SER A 108 -23.38 -0.46 17.97
N PRO A 109 -23.90 -1.68 18.25
CA PRO A 109 -23.38 -2.90 17.62
C PRO A 109 -23.36 -2.86 16.08
N ASN A 110 -24.33 -2.18 15.46
CA ASN A 110 -24.38 -2.06 14.01
C ASN A 110 -23.18 -1.28 13.46
N ARG A 111 -22.76 -0.23 14.11
CA ARG A 111 -21.62 0.58 13.69
C ARG A 111 -20.30 -0.15 13.93
N LEU A 112 -20.20 -0.94 15.00
CA LEU A 112 -19.05 -1.80 15.25
C LEU A 112 -18.93 -2.86 14.15
N ALA A 113 -20.05 -3.42 13.69
CA ALA A 113 -20.07 -4.36 12.57
C ALA A 113 -19.59 -3.71 11.28
N GLU A 114 -20.02 -2.46 11.00
CA GLU A 114 -19.54 -1.69 9.83
C GLU A 114 -18.03 -1.45 9.89
N LEU A 115 -17.51 -1.12 11.08
CA LEU A 115 -16.08 -0.91 11.27
C LEU A 115 -15.31 -2.21 11.06
N ALA A 116 -15.81 -3.34 11.57
CA ALA A 116 -15.20 -4.65 11.34
C ALA A 116 -15.13 -4.99 9.85
N MET A 117 -16.21 -4.72 9.09
CA MET A 117 -16.22 -4.91 7.64
C MET A 117 -15.19 -4.02 6.95
N ALA A 118 -15.05 -2.77 7.41
CA ALA A 118 -14.06 -1.86 6.85
C ALA A 118 -12.63 -2.36 7.09
N PHE A 119 -12.33 -2.90 8.26
CA PHE A 119 -11.03 -3.52 8.55
C PHE A 119 -10.78 -4.76 7.69
N ASP A 120 -11.79 -5.58 7.44
CA ASP A 120 -11.67 -6.75 6.56
C ASP A 120 -11.37 -6.32 5.12
N LEU A 121 -12.00 -5.26 4.64
CA LEU A 121 -11.73 -4.71 3.30
C LEU A 121 -10.32 -4.13 3.21
N GLU A 122 -9.84 -3.46 4.26
CA GLU A 122 -8.47 -2.97 4.33
C GLU A 122 -7.47 -4.11 4.29
N ALA A 123 -7.68 -5.17 5.07
CA ALA A 123 -6.81 -6.35 5.10
C ALA A 123 -6.77 -7.04 3.74
N SER A 124 -7.92 -7.16 3.07
CA SER A 124 -8.00 -7.71 1.71
C SER A 124 -7.24 -6.84 0.71
N ALA A 125 -7.37 -5.51 0.82
CA ALA A 125 -6.64 -4.58 -0.05
C ALA A 125 -5.13 -4.67 0.16
N LEU A 126 -4.68 -4.87 1.40
CA LEU A 126 -3.26 -5.07 1.70
C LEU A 126 -2.72 -6.35 1.08
N LEU A 127 -3.50 -7.43 1.10
CA LEU A 127 -3.13 -8.68 0.44
C LEU A 127 -3.05 -8.50 -1.08
N GLN A 128 -4.02 -7.80 -1.68
CA GLN A 128 -4.01 -7.49 -3.12
C GLN A 128 -2.79 -6.63 -3.48
N LEU A 129 -2.42 -5.71 -2.61
CA LEU A 129 -1.22 -4.89 -2.78
C LEU A 129 0.03 -5.76 -2.87
N ARG A 130 0.17 -6.72 -1.97
CA ARG A 130 1.29 -7.67 -2.00
C ARG A 130 1.32 -8.48 -3.29
N MET A 131 0.17 -9.01 -3.69
CA MET A 131 0.06 -9.82 -4.90
C MET A 131 0.45 -9.00 -6.14
N ALA A 132 -0.01 -7.75 -6.21
CA ALA A 132 0.33 -6.84 -7.31
C ALA A 132 1.83 -6.50 -7.31
N ALA A 133 2.42 -6.28 -6.13
CA ALA A 133 3.85 -6.02 -6.00
C ALA A 133 4.69 -7.22 -6.46
N ASP A 134 4.32 -8.43 -6.04
CA ASP A 134 5.01 -9.64 -6.45
C ASP A 134 4.92 -9.87 -7.97
N SER A 135 3.75 -9.59 -8.56
CA SER A 135 3.55 -9.69 -10.01
C SER A 135 4.41 -8.68 -10.77
N TYR A 136 4.50 -7.46 -10.27
CA TYR A 136 5.37 -6.43 -10.88
C TYR A 136 6.84 -6.82 -10.76
N ARG A 137 7.26 -7.32 -9.60
CA ARG A 137 8.64 -7.75 -9.37
C ARG A 137 9.10 -8.77 -10.41
N ALA A 138 8.22 -9.70 -10.78
CA ALA A 138 8.54 -10.77 -11.71
C ALA A 138 8.83 -10.26 -13.13
N VAL A 139 8.30 -9.11 -13.52
CA VAL A 139 8.40 -8.58 -14.88
C VAL A 139 9.09 -7.21 -14.95
N ARG A 140 9.51 -6.64 -13.82
CA ARG A 140 10.15 -5.33 -13.83
C ARG A 140 11.43 -5.35 -14.66
N PRO A 141 11.71 -4.26 -15.40
CA PRO A 141 12.96 -4.18 -16.15
C PRO A 141 14.17 -4.20 -15.20
N GLU A 142 15.19 -4.98 -15.54
CA GLU A 142 16.42 -4.97 -14.75
C GLU A 142 17.14 -3.64 -14.96
N ALA A 143 17.71 -3.11 -13.88
CA ALA A 143 18.60 -1.95 -13.96
C ALA A 143 19.90 -2.38 -14.61
N GLU A 144 20.24 -1.74 -15.72
CA GLU A 144 21.53 -1.94 -16.37
C GLU A 144 22.63 -1.23 -15.60
#